data_4df4a0fc49c0f4b3926434599253e570
#
_entry.id   4df4a0fc49c0f4b3926434599253e570
#
_cell.length_a   1.000
_cell.length_b   1.000
_cell.length_c   1.000
_cell.angle_alpha   90.00
_cell.angle_beta   90.00
_cell.angle_gamma   90.00
#
_symmetry.space_group_name_H-M   'P 1'
#
loop_
_entity.id
_entity.type
_entity.pdbx_description
1 polymer ?
#
loop_
_entity_poly.entity_id
_entity_poly.type
_entity_poly.pdbx_seq_one_letter_code
_entity_poly.pdbx_strand_id
1 'polypeptide(L)'
;FINPSIKDIKLSKMLDTDCVEIHTGKISNLIKSKKNYINELNRIKNSSVLANKYNIEVHAGHGLDYKTTKILNKIKEIQEFNIGHFIIGEAVFIGLSKVIKNFKKIIRN
;
A
#
# COMPACT_ATOMS: atom_id res chain seq x y z
N PHE A 1 6.19 10.19 1.40
CA PHE A 1 6.67 8.80 1.44
C PHE A 1 7.25 8.48 2.81
N ILE A 2 6.58 7.64 3.58
CA ILE A 2 6.93 7.39 4.99
C ILE A 2 6.88 5.90 5.32
N ASN A 3 7.55 5.53 6.43
CA ASN A 3 7.40 4.18 7.00
C ASN A 3 6.03 4.03 7.68
N PRO A 4 5.51 2.80 7.77
CA PRO A 4 4.25 2.54 8.49
C PRO A 4 4.49 2.58 10.01
N SER A 5 4.68 3.78 10.54
CA SER A 5 4.90 3.98 11.97
C SER A 5 4.02 5.11 12.50
N ILE A 6 3.57 4.95 13.72
CA ILE A 6 2.76 5.96 14.41
C ILE A 6 3.54 7.28 14.55
N LYS A 7 4.86 7.18 14.80
CA LYS A 7 5.74 8.35 14.90
C LYS A 7 5.74 9.16 13.62
N ASP A 8 5.88 8.50 12.46
CA ASP A 8 5.91 9.18 11.16
C ASP A 8 4.57 9.84 10.84
N ILE A 9 3.46 9.20 11.21
CA ILE A 9 2.12 9.78 11.03
C ILE A 9 1.97 11.04 11.89
N LYS A 10 2.41 11.00 13.15
CA LYS A 10 2.35 12.18 14.03
C LYS A 10 3.20 13.32 13.52
N LEU A 11 4.38 13.03 12.98
CA LEU A 11 5.23 14.05 12.35
C LEU A 11 4.55 14.64 11.12
N SER A 12 3.91 13.82 10.31
CA SER A 12 3.16 14.27 9.13
C SER A 12 2.03 15.21 9.52
N LYS A 13 1.34 14.93 10.62
CA LYS A 13 0.31 15.81 11.16
C LYS A 13 0.89 17.17 11.61
N MET A 14 2.05 17.14 12.28
CA MET A 14 2.72 18.37 12.72
C MET A 14 3.16 19.24 11.54
N LEU A 15 3.51 18.61 10.40
CA LEU A 15 3.93 19.32 9.19
C LEU A 15 2.74 19.73 8.30
N ASP A 16 1.52 19.53 8.79
CA ASP A 16 0.29 19.90 8.07
C ASP A 16 0.16 19.21 6.70
N THR A 17 0.56 17.95 6.63
CA THR A 17 0.54 17.16 5.41
C THR A 17 -0.88 16.75 5.04
N ASP A 18 -1.25 16.86 3.75
CA ASP A 18 -2.57 16.47 3.26
C ASP A 18 -2.64 14.98 2.91
N CYS A 19 -1.53 14.39 2.52
CA CYS A 19 -1.46 13.02 2.01
C CYS A 19 -0.13 12.39 2.38
N VAL A 20 -0.16 11.09 2.68
CA VAL A 20 1.06 10.30 2.89
C VAL A 20 1.02 9.04 2.06
N GLU A 21 2.18 8.63 1.55
CA GLU A 21 2.34 7.31 0.95
C GLU A 21 3.09 6.42 1.92
N ILE A 22 2.44 5.37 2.41
CA ILE A 22 3.04 4.39 3.30
C ILE A 22 3.87 3.41 2.49
N HIS A 23 5.14 3.22 2.90
CA HIS A 23 6.05 2.31 2.24
C HIS A 23 5.67 0.85 2.51
N THR A 24 5.40 0.08 1.45
CA THR A 24 4.94 -1.31 1.56
C THR A 24 5.98 -2.34 1.12
N GLY A 25 7.25 -1.94 1.05
CA GLY A 25 8.34 -2.83 0.62
C GLY A 25 8.57 -4.00 1.58
N LYS A 26 8.52 -3.75 2.87
CA LYS A 26 8.76 -4.78 3.87
C LYS A 26 7.68 -5.88 3.83
N ILE A 27 6.40 -5.50 3.81
CA ILE A 27 5.32 -6.49 3.73
C ILE A 27 5.38 -7.25 2.40
N SER A 28 5.70 -6.58 1.32
CA SER A 28 5.83 -7.22 0.01
C SER A 28 6.92 -8.29 0.02
N ASN A 29 8.07 -8.00 0.63
CA ASN A 29 9.15 -8.98 0.75
C ASN A 29 8.77 -10.16 1.64
N LEU A 30 8.08 -9.91 2.75
CA LEU A 30 7.60 -10.97 3.64
C LEU A 30 6.62 -11.90 2.93
N ILE A 31 5.69 -11.36 2.17
CA ILE A 31 4.71 -12.15 1.41
C ILE A 31 5.40 -12.97 0.32
N LYS A 32 6.31 -12.37 -0.44
CA LYS A 32 7.07 -13.07 -1.49
C LYS A 32 7.94 -14.19 -0.94
N SER A 33 8.49 -14.00 0.25
CA SER A 33 9.33 -14.99 0.93
C SER A 33 8.52 -16.02 1.71
N LYS A 34 7.20 -15.96 1.66
CA LYS A 34 6.29 -16.84 2.40
C LYS A 34 6.53 -16.82 3.90
N LYS A 35 6.95 -15.67 4.44
CA LYS A 35 7.15 -15.43 5.87
C LYS A 35 5.90 -14.82 6.48
N ASN A 36 5.84 -14.85 7.82
CA ASN A 36 4.73 -14.24 8.55
C ASN A 36 4.75 -12.72 8.38
N TYR A 37 3.67 -12.14 7.86
CA TYR A 37 3.55 -10.72 7.59
C TYR A 37 2.51 -10.01 8.49
N ILE A 38 1.93 -10.71 9.45
CA ILE A 38 0.81 -10.17 10.24
C ILE A 38 1.22 -8.95 11.05
N ASN A 39 2.40 -8.97 11.66
CA ASN A 39 2.89 -7.81 12.44
C ASN A 39 3.05 -6.58 11.55
N GLU A 40 3.60 -6.75 10.37
CA GLU A 40 3.77 -5.64 9.43
C GLU A 40 2.42 -5.16 8.89
N LEU A 41 1.50 -6.07 8.61
CA LEU A 41 0.15 -5.71 8.22
C LEU A 41 -0.55 -4.86 9.29
N ASN A 42 -0.39 -5.23 10.56
CA ASN A 42 -0.95 -4.47 11.66
C ASN A 42 -0.31 -3.08 11.78
N ARG A 43 1.00 -2.96 11.55
CA ARG A 43 1.68 -1.66 11.54
C ARG A 43 1.10 -0.74 10.46
N ILE A 44 0.91 -1.28 9.26
CA ILE A 44 0.32 -0.52 8.14
C ILE A 44 -1.12 -0.13 8.48
N LYS A 45 -1.91 -1.05 9.00
CA LYS A 45 -3.30 -0.78 9.38
C LYS A 45 -3.39 0.30 10.46
N ASN A 46 -2.62 0.17 11.53
CA ASN A 46 -2.65 1.13 12.63
C ASN A 46 -2.22 2.54 12.18
N SER A 47 -1.19 2.61 11.35
CA SER A 47 -0.73 3.88 10.78
C SER A 47 -1.80 4.50 9.88
N SER A 48 -2.46 3.69 9.05
CA SER A 48 -3.51 4.15 8.14
C SER A 48 -4.73 4.66 8.91
N VAL A 49 -5.13 3.96 9.97
CA VAL A 49 -6.24 4.38 10.83
C VAL A 49 -5.93 5.72 11.52
N LEU A 50 -4.73 5.87 12.05
CA LEU A 50 -4.34 7.12 12.71
C LEU A 50 -4.29 8.29 11.71
N ALA A 51 -3.71 8.08 10.53
CA ALA A 51 -3.67 9.10 9.48
C ALA A 51 -5.09 9.54 9.10
N ASN A 52 -5.99 8.58 8.95
CA ASN A 52 -7.39 8.88 8.64
C ASN A 52 -8.06 9.72 9.74
N LYS A 53 -7.76 9.46 11.00
CA LYS A 53 -8.25 10.28 12.13
C LYS A 53 -7.76 11.72 12.05
N TYR A 54 -6.56 11.94 11.52
CA TYR A 54 -5.99 13.28 11.32
C TYR A 54 -6.45 13.93 10.02
N ASN A 55 -7.36 13.31 9.27
CA ASN A 55 -7.80 13.75 7.95
C ASN A 55 -6.65 13.80 6.94
N ILE A 56 -5.67 12.92 7.09
CA ILE A 56 -4.58 12.73 6.12
C ILE A 56 -4.96 11.59 5.18
N GLU A 57 -4.93 11.86 3.88
CA GLU A 57 -5.20 10.84 2.86
C GLU A 57 -4.07 9.81 2.84
N VAL A 58 -4.42 8.53 2.79
CA VAL A 58 -3.46 7.43 2.86
C VAL A 58 -3.33 6.75 1.51
N HIS A 59 -2.10 6.74 0.99
CA HIS A 59 -1.70 5.96 -0.18
C HIS A 59 -0.74 4.86 0.27
N ALA A 60 -0.63 3.80 -0.52
CA ALA A 60 0.32 2.73 -0.29
C ALA A 60 1.12 2.47 -1.55
N GLY A 61 2.41 2.27 -1.42
CA GLY A 61 3.28 2.07 -2.57
C GLY A 61 4.60 1.41 -2.24
N HIS A 62 5.21 0.88 -3.25
CA HIS A 62 6.47 0.16 -3.32
C HIS A 62 6.33 -1.36 -3.19
N GLY A 63 6.82 -2.06 -4.18
CA GLY A 63 6.90 -3.51 -4.19
C GLY A 63 5.57 -4.24 -4.38
N LEU A 64 4.51 -3.53 -4.73
CA LEU A 64 3.17 -4.11 -4.84
C LEU A 64 3.01 -4.98 -6.08
N ASP A 65 2.39 -6.14 -5.89
CA ASP A 65 1.95 -7.06 -6.93
C ASP A 65 0.46 -7.39 -6.70
N TYR A 66 -0.09 -8.34 -7.44
CA TYR A 66 -1.50 -8.72 -7.30
C TYR A 66 -1.82 -9.19 -5.87
N LYS A 67 -1.00 -10.09 -5.34
CA LYS A 67 -1.24 -10.72 -4.03
C LYS A 67 -1.13 -9.70 -2.89
N THR A 68 -0.07 -8.91 -2.89
CA THR A 68 0.15 -7.89 -1.86
C THR A 68 -0.96 -6.84 -1.89
N THR A 69 -1.32 -6.37 -3.07
CA THR A 69 -2.40 -5.39 -3.23
C THR A 69 -3.73 -5.95 -2.72
N LYS A 70 -4.02 -7.21 -3.02
CA LYS A 70 -5.25 -7.87 -2.54
C LYS A 70 -5.30 -7.91 -1.02
N ILE A 71 -4.18 -8.22 -0.37
CA ILE A 71 -4.09 -8.24 1.10
C ILE A 71 -4.29 -6.84 1.68
N LEU A 72 -3.60 -5.85 1.13
CA LEU A 72 -3.67 -4.47 1.62
C LEU A 72 -5.00 -3.80 1.31
N ASN A 73 -5.70 -4.23 0.27
CA ASN A 73 -7.01 -3.67 -0.09
C ASN A 73 -8.07 -3.91 0.99
N LYS A 74 -7.82 -4.80 1.92
CA LYS A 74 -8.70 -5.02 3.08
C LYS A 74 -8.64 -3.88 4.10
N ILE A 75 -7.60 -3.03 4.02
CA ILE A 75 -7.46 -1.83 4.86
C ILE A 75 -8.24 -0.71 4.19
N LYS A 76 -9.42 -0.39 4.73
CA LYS A 76 -10.35 0.59 4.13
C LYS A 76 -9.78 2.00 4.07
N GLU A 77 -8.88 2.34 4.97
CA GLU A 77 -8.27 3.66 5.07
C GLU A 77 -7.28 3.95 3.94
N ILE A 78 -6.77 2.92 3.25
CA ILE A 78 -5.92 3.13 2.09
C ILE A 78 -6.79 3.50 0.89
N GLN A 79 -6.60 4.71 0.37
CA GLN A 79 -7.43 5.28 -0.69
C GLN A 79 -6.83 5.11 -2.08
N GLU A 80 -5.51 4.92 -2.17
CA GLU A 80 -4.83 4.80 -3.46
C GLU A 80 -3.62 3.86 -3.34
N PHE A 81 -3.39 3.10 -4.41
CA PHE A 81 -2.21 2.24 -4.55
C PHE A 81 -1.34 2.75 -5.69
N ASN A 82 -0.06 2.96 -5.40
CA ASN A 82 0.92 3.40 -6.39
C ASN A 82 1.77 2.20 -6.80
N ILE A 83 1.51 1.69 -7.99
CA ILE A 83 2.10 0.43 -8.48
C ILE A 83 2.81 0.72 -9.81
N GLY A 84 4.12 0.44 -9.86
CA GLY A 84 4.91 0.73 -11.05
C GLY A 84 5.66 -0.48 -11.60
N HIS A 85 6.70 -0.92 -10.89
CA HIS A 85 7.60 -1.98 -11.36
C HIS A 85 6.87 -3.24 -11.80
N PHE A 86 5.92 -3.72 -11.01
CA PHE A 86 5.17 -4.93 -11.33
C PHE A 86 4.34 -4.75 -12.60
N ILE A 87 3.70 -3.59 -12.76
CA ILE A 87 2.87 -3.30 -13.94
C ILE A 87 3.71 -3.35 -15.21
N ILE A 88 4.87 -2.71 -15.20
CA ILE A 88 5.79 -2.69 -16.36
C ILE A 88 6.25 -4.12 -16.68
N GLY A 89 6.71 -4.87 -15.68
CA GLY A 89 7.20 -6.23 -15.88
C GLY A 89 6.13 -7.19 -16.39
N GLU A 90 4.95 -7.15 -15.78
CA GLU A 90 3.84 -8.02 -16.16
C GLU A 90 3.29 -7.66 -17.55
N ALA A 91 3.28 -6.37 -17.91
CA ALA A 91 2.80 -5.89 -19.20
C ALA A 91 3.62 -6.43 -20.38
N VAL A 92 4.89 -6.76 -20.17
CA VAL A 92 5.74 -7.40 -21.19
C VAL A 92 5.15 -8.75 -21.60
N PHE A 93 4.53 -9.47 -20.67
CA PHE A 93 4.00 -10.81 -20.94
C PHE A 93 2.54 -10.80 -21.38
N ILE A 94 1.68 -9.99 -20.76
CA ILE A 94 0.22 -10.05 -20.98
C ILE A 94 -0.40 -8.75 -21.49
N GLY A 95 0.39 -7.70 -21.66
CA GLY A 95 -0.07 -6.40 -22.14
C GLY A 95 -0.57 -5.51 -21.01
N LEU A 96 -0.36 -4.19 -21.17
CA LEU A 96 -0.68 -3.18 -20.16
C LEU A 96 -2.18 -3.13 -19.84
N SER A 97 -3.04 -3.20 -20.83
CA SER A 97 -4.49 -3.14 -20.64
C SER A 97 -4.98 -4.24 -19.71
N LYS A 98 -4.48 -5.47 -19.88
CA LYS A 98 -4.87 -6.62 -19.07
C LYS A 98 -4.37 -6.50 -17.63
N VAL A 99 -3.15 -6.03 -17.44
CA VAL A 99 -2.58 -5.77 -16.10
C VAL A 99 -3.43 -4.75 -15.35
N ILE A 100 -3.76 -3.65 -15.97
CA ILE A 100 -4.60 -2.60 -15.37
C ILE A 100 -5.98 -3.14 -15.01
N LYS A 101 -6.60 -3.91 -15.89
CA LYS A 101 -7.89 -4.55 -15.60
C LYS A 101 -7.82 -5.47 -14.39
N ASN A 102 -6.75 -6.25 -14.28
CA ASN A 102 -6.55 -7.17 -13.17
C ASN A 102 -6.45 -6.41 -11.83
N PHE A 103 -5.70 -5.32 -11.78
CA PHE A 103 -5.59 -4.50 -10.58
C PHE A 103 -6.92 -3.82 -10.23
N LYS A 104 -7.62 -3.26 -11.21
CA LYS A 104 -8.94 -2.66 -10.97
C LYS A 104 -9.92 -3.65 -10.38
N LYS A 105 -9.87 -4.91 -10.81
CA LYS A 105 -10.73 -5.96 -10.29
C LYS A 105 -10.42 -6.27 -8.82
N ILE A 106 -9.14 -6.28 -8.44
CA ILE A 106 -8.70 -6.49 -7.06
C ILE A 106 -9.15 -5.33 -6.16
N ILE A 107 -8.92 -4.10 -6.61
CA ILE A 107 -9.17 -2.89 -5.82
C ILE A 107 -10.66 -2.63 -5.62
N ARG A 108 -11.51 -3.01 -6.57
CA ARG A 108 -12.96 -2.82 -6.46
C ARG A 108 -13.62 -3.73 -5.43
N ASN A 109 -13.02 -4.86 -5.16
CA ASN A 109 -13.56 -5.82 -4.21
C ASN A 109 -13.04 -5.53 -2.81
#